data_21db1e4c126fa5e2ba9fbcc5b4b2d454
#
_entry.id   21db1e4c126fa5e2ba9fbcc5b4b2d454
#
_cell.length_a   1.000
_cell.length_b   1.000
_cell.length_c   1.000
_cell.angle_alpha   90.00
_cell.angle_beta   90.00
_cell.angle_gamma   90.00
#
_symmetry.space_group_name_H-M   'P 1'
#
loop_
_entity.id
_entity.type
_entity.pdbx_description
1 polymer ?
#
loop_
_entity_poly.entity_id
_entity_poly.type
_entity_poly.pdbx_seq_one_letter_code
_entity_poly.pdbx_strand_id
1 'polypeptide(L)'
;MSYFTKTPLLALSLLALSPLALAGKLSIVIDDFGYRPHNENQILAMPTAISVAVLPNAPYAREMATKAHQQGREVLIHLPMAPMSKQPLERDTLRPDMSSDEIQRIIRQSVNNVPYAVGLNNHMGSAMTASLPGMQKVMQALSAYQLYFLDSMTIGSSQSSQASAGTGVKVIKRKVFLDDSQNEAEIRKQFTRAVQIARRSGSAIAIGHPHPSTIRVLQQMLPTLDADIVLVRPSQLLNEPTRQYEPQPQQPAKPRNPFRGIQQCRVKQPPEPMKNDVFFRLVSSSIQESAPVMFIKHRWQTWVAPAETETPAQP
;
A
#
# COMPACT_ATOMS: atom_id res chain seq x y z
N MET A 1 75.93 -7.93 -38.00
CA MET A 1 74.96 -8.94 -37.54
C MET A 1 74.21 -8.33 -36.36
N SER A 2 73.02 -7.84 -36.64
CA SER A 2 72.20 -7.12 -35.63
C SER A 2 70.97 -7.97 -35.34
N TYR A 3 70.84 -8.44 -34.11
CA TYR A 3 69.72 -9.23 -33.66
C TYR A 3 68.62 -8.30 -33.09
N PHE A 4 67.53 -8.18 -33.83
CA PHE A 4 66.30 -7.54 -33.34
C PHE A 4 65.50 -8.54 -32.50
N THR A 5 65.41 -8.29 -31.21
CA THR A 5 64.51 -9.02 -30.30
C THR A 5 63.12 -8.41 -30.38
N LYS A 6 62.18 -9.15 -30.89
CA LYS A 6 60.74 -8.81 -30.89
C LYS A 6 60.13 -9.19 -29.55
N THR A 7 59.75 -8.22 -28.75
CA THR A 7 58.92 -8.42 -27.54
C THR A 7 57.44 -8.48 -27.94
N PRO A 8 56.69 -9.52 -27.58
CA PRO A 8 55.25 -9.52 -27.81
C PRO A 8 54.54 -8.68 -26.73
N LEU A 9 53.82 -7.64 -27.16
CA LEU A 9 52.86 -6.92 -26.31
C LEU A 9 51.69 -7.86 -25.98
N LEU A 10 51.63 -8.33 -24.76
CA LEU A 10 50.50 -9.04 -24.21
C LEU A 10 49.41 -8.00 -23.83
N ALA A 11 48.44 -7.77 -24.71
CA ALA A 11 47.27 -6.98 -24.44
C ALA A 11 46.37 -7.73 -23.50
N LEU A 12 46.45 -7.40 -22.18
CA LEU A 12 45.57 -7.91 -21.13
C LEU A 12 44.22 -7.22 -21.26
N SER A 13 43.27 -7.86 -21.96
CA SER A 13 41.86 -7.45 -22.03
C SER A 13 41.22 -7.69 -20.67
N LEU A 14 41.15 -6.66 -19.83
CA LEU A 14 40.28 -6.65 -18.64
C LEU A 14 38.82 -6.63 -19.16
N LEU A 15 38.21 -7.80 -19.31
CA LEU A 15 36.76 -7.90 -19.37
C LEU A 15 36.22 -7.44 -17.98
N ALA A 16 35.73 -6.20 -17.93
CA ALA A 16 34.97 -5.73 -16.79
C ALA A 16 33.70 -6.59 -16.69
N LEU A 17 33.70 -7.59 -15.81
CA LEU A 17 32.51 -8.27 -15.33
C LEU A 17 31.69 -7.23 -14.54
N SER A 18 30.92 -6.42 -15.26
CA SER A 18 29.86 -5.63 -14.63
C SER A 18 28.89 -6.63 -14.03
N PRO A 19 28.61 -6.59 -12.71
CA PRO A 19 27.55 -7.42 -12.16
C PRO A 19 26.27 -7.06 -12.91
N LEU A 20 25.66 -8.05 -13.56
CA LEU A 20 24.33 -7.92 -14.14
C LEU A 20 23.40 -7.58 -12.97
N ALA A 21 23.18 -6.30 -12.72
CA ALA A 21 22.17 -5.84 -11.78
C ALA A 21 20.82 -6.29 -12.34
N LEU A 22 20.27 -7.37 -11.79
CA LEU A 22 18.93 -7.83 -12.15
C LEU A 22 17.96 -6.69 -11.81
N ALA A 23 17.29 -6.17 -12.85
CA ALA A 23 16.29 -5.12 -12.67
C ALA A 23 15.25 -5.52 -11.62
N GLY A 24 14.90 -4.58 -10.75
CA GLY A 24 13.84 -4.78 -9.77
C GLY A 24 12.49 -4.91 -10.47
N LYS A 25 11.67 -5.88 -10.10
CA LYS A 25 10.34 -6.13 -10.68
C LYS A 25 9.27 -5.46 -9.85
N LEU A 26 8.59 -4.47 -10.40
CA LEU A 26 7.46 -3.80 -9.75
C LEU A 26 6.15 -4.25 -10.40
N SER A 27 5.27 -4.84 -9.63
CA SER A 27 3.90 -5.14 -10.05
C SER A 27 2.93 -4.16 -9.40
N ILE A 28 2.04 -3.59 -10.18
CA ILE A 28 0.99 -2.68 -9.71
C ILE A 28 -0.36 -3.29 -10.06
N VAL A 29 -1.23 -3.40 -9.06
CA VAL A 29 -2.61 -3.84 -9.21
C VAL A 29 -3.53 -2.71 -8.76
N ILE A 30 -4.55 -2.43 -9.54
CA ILE A 30 -5.58 -1.44 -9.20
C ILE A 30 -6.87 -2.19 -8.91
N ASP A 31 -7.28 -2.13 -7.65
CA ASP A 31 -8.48 -2.78 -7.12
C ASP A 31 -9.77 -1.97 -7.41
N ASP A 32 -10.92 -2.45 -6.99
CA ASP A 32 -12.25 -1.80 -7.07
C ASP A 32 -12.73 -1.44 -8.48
N PHE A 33 -12.32 -2.17 -9.51
CA PHE A 33 -12.84 -1.98 -10.87
C PHE A 33 -14.28 -2.46 -11.01
N GLY A 34 -15.04 -1.75 -11.85
CA GLY A 34 -16.40 -2.08 -12.23
C GLY A 34 -17.48 -1.12 -11.75
N TYR A 35 -17.14 -0.10 -10.95
CA TYR A 35 -18.08 0.91 -10.46
C TYR A 35 -17.91 2.30 -11.09
N ARG A 36 -16.70 2.64 -11.55
CA ARG A 36 -16.33 4.01 -11.96
C ARG A 36 -15.61 4.02 -13.31
N PRO A 37 -16.31 3.70 -14.41
CA PRO A 37 -15.68 3.55 -15.74
C PRO A 37 -14.85 4.76 -16.17
N HIS A 38 -15.24 5.99 -15.76
CA HIS A 38 -14.47 7.20 -16.08
C HIS A 38 -13.04 7.15 -15.51
N ASN A 39 -12.89 6.82 -14.23
CA ASN A 39 -11.59 6.73 -13.58
C ASN A 39 -10.83 5.49 -14.05
N GLU A 40 -11.52 4.37 -14.16
CA GLU A 40 -10.98 3.09 -14.59
C GLU A 40 -10.40 3.16 -16.00
N ASN A 41 -11.05 3.88 -16.92
CA ASN A 41 -10.53 4.12 -18.26
C ASN A 41 -9.23 4.94 -18.26
N GLN A 42 -9.02 5.82 -17.29
CA GLN A 42 -7.74 6.53 -17.15
C GLN A 42 -6.61 5.58 -16.72
N ILE A 43 -6.90 4.60 -15.84
CA ILE A 43 -5.97 3.51 -15.53
C ILE A 43 -5.69 2.65 -16.77
N LEU A 44 -6.72 2.32 -17.55
CA LEU A 44 -6.57 1.55 -18.79
C LEU A 44 -5.81 2.29 -19.91
N ALA A 45 -5.55 3.57 -19.78
CA ALA A 45 -4.66 4.34 -20.65
C ALA A 45 -3.18 4.29 -20.23
N MET A 46 -2.86 3.72 -19.05
CA MET A 46 -1.48 3.57 -18.54
C MET A 46 -0.80 2.30 -19.11
N PRO A 47 0.48 2.03 -18.79
CA PRO A 47 1.17 0.82 -19.27
C PRO A 47 0.41 -0.47 -18.99
N THR A 48 0.37 -1.38 -19.96
CA THR A 48 -0.42 -2.63 -19.89
C THR A 48 0.08 -3.65 -18.88
N ALA A 49 1.26 -3.45 -18.30
CA ALA A 49 1.77 -4.25 -17.18
C ALA A 49 1.01 -3.99 -15.86
N ILE A 50 0.29 -2.85 -15.75
CA ILE A 50 -0.60 -2.60 -14.62
C ILE A 50 -1.81 -3.51 -14.75
N SER A 51 -2.03 -4.33 -13.73
CA SER A 51 -3.15 -5.28 -13.65
C SER A 51 -4.35 -4.64 -12.95
N VAL A 52 -5.52 -5.18 -13.17
CA VAL A 52 -6.75 -4.69 -12.57
C VAL A 52 -7.48 -5.81 -11.84
N ALA A 53 -8.07 -5.49 -10.69
CA ALA A 53 -8.89 -6.42 -9.93
C ALA A 53 -10.35 -5.90 -9.90
N VAL A 54 -11.26 -6.73 -10.34
CA VAL A 54 -12.64 -6.34 -10.65
C VAL A 54 -13.60 -6.92 -9.61
N LEU A 55 -14.42 -6.07 -9.02
CA LEU A 55 -15.50 -6.47 -8.10
C LEU A 55 -16.57 -7.24 -8.86
N PRO A 56 -16.85 -8.51 -8.54
CA PRO A 56 -17.67 -9.39 -9.38
C PRO A 56 -19.14 -8.98 -9.46
N ASN A 57 -19.63 -8.24 -8.46
CA ASN A 57 -21.02 -7.76 -8.42
C ASN A 57 -21.18 -6.30 -8.86
N ALA A 58 -20.09 -5.67 -9.34
CA ALA A 58 -20.12 -4.32 -9.85
C ALA A 58 -20.88 -4.24 -11.20
N PRO A 59 -21.61 -3.14 -11.47
CA PRO A 59 -22.46 -3.03 -12.66
C PRO A 59 -21.70 -3.14 -13.98
N TYR A 60 -20.43 -2.73 -14.01
CA TYR A 60 -19.57 -2.76 -15.20
C TYR A 60 -18.49 -3.85 -15.12
N ALA A 61 -18.63 -4.82 -14.20
CA ALA A 61 -17.59 -5.84 -13.96
C ALA A 61 -17.14 -6.54 -15.26
N ARG A 62 -18.09 -7.10 -16.00
CA ARG A 62 -17.83 -7.83 -17.25
C ARG A 62 -17.24 -6.94 -18.33
N GLU A 63 -17.75 -5.73 -18.48
CA GLU A 63 -17.26 -4.76 -19.46
C GLU A 63 -15.80 -4.40 -19.20
N MET A 64 -15.50 -4.01 -17.97
CA MET A 64 -14.15 -3.56 -17.60
C MET A 64 -13.14 -4.71 -17.62
N ALA A 65 -13.53 -5.91 -17.20
CA ALA A 65 -12.69 -7.11 -17.32
C ALA A 65 -12.37 -7.42 -18.79
N THR A 66 -13.38 -7.39 -19.66
CA THR A 66 -13.21 -7.65 -21.10
C THR A 66 -12.30 -6.60 -21.75
N LYS A 67 -12.52 -5.32 -21.44
CA LYS A 67 -11.72 -4.22 -21.98
C LYS A 67 -10.25 -4.31 -21.53
N ALA A 68 -10.00 -4.63 -20.26
CA ALA A 68 -8.67 -4.84 -19.75
C ALA A 68 -7.97 -6.02 -20.43
N HIS A 69 -8.66 -7.13 -20.58
CA HIS A 69 -8.14 -8.32 -21.28
C HIS A 69 -7.80 -8.04 -22.74
N GLN A 70 -8.65 -7.32 -23.47
CA GLN A 70 -8.40 -6.96 -24.89
C GLN A 70 -7.13 -6.11 -25.07
N GLN A 71 -6.72 -5.36 -24.04
CA GLN A 71 -5.45 -4.63 -24.03
C GLN A 71 -4.27 -5.52 -23.64
N GLY A 72 -4.47 -6.80 -23.35
CA GLY A 72 -3.46 -7.72 -22.88
C GLY A 72 -3.10 -7.52 -21.40
N ARG A 73 -3.93 -6.85 -20.61
CA ARG A 73 -3.74 -6.71 -19.15
C ARG A 73 -4.14 -7.98 -18.44
N GLU A 74 -3.52 -8.20 -17.29
CA GLU A 74 -3.93 -9.24 -16.37
C GLU A 74 -5.14 -8.78 -15.56
N VAL A 75 -6.15 -9.63 -15.49
CA VAL A 75 -7.40 -9.40 -14.77
C VAL A 75 -7.46 -10.32 -13.56
N LEU A 76 -7.82 -9.78 -12.41
CA LEU A 76 -8.09 -10.51 -11.18
C LEU A 76 -9.56 -10.33 -10.78
N ILE A 77 -10.08 -11.29 -10.02
CA ILE A 77 -11.35 -11.15 -9.31
C ILE A 77 -11.04 -10.45 -7.98
N HIS A 78 -11.64 -9.30 -7.71
CA HIS A 78 -11.55 -8.61 -6.41
C HIS A 78 -12.72 -9.07 -5.53
N LEU A 79 -12.52 -10.15 -4.77
CA LEU A 79 -13.61 -10.82 -4.08
C LEU A 79 -13.85 -10.23 -2.69
N PRO A 80 -15.09 -9.75 -2.40
CA PRO A 80 -15.43 -9.26 -1.07
C PRO A 80 -15.28 -10.34 0.01
N MET A 81 -14.56 -10.00 1.07
CA MET A 81 -14.29 -10.87 2.22
C MET A 81 -14.49 -10.11 3.53
N ALA A 82 -15.03 -10.77 4.54
CA ALA A 82 -15.40 -10.14 5.81
C ALA A 82 -14.21 -9.49 6.51
N PRO A 83 -14.30 -8.19 6.85
CA PRO A 83 -13.32 -7.51 7.69
C PRO A 83 -13.58 -7.77 9.18
N MET A 84 -12.63 -7.45 10.04
CA MET A 84 -12.83 -7.40 11.50
C MET A 84 -13.65 -6.19 11.96
N SER A 85 -13.70 -5.15 11.14
CA SER A 85 -14.49 -3.94 11.41
C SER A 85 -15.97 -4.17 11.15
N LYS A 86 -16.83 -3.41 11.84
CA LYS A 86 -18.29 -3.42 11.66
C LYS A 86 -18.70 -2.50 10.50
N GLN A 87 -18.29 -2.82 9.29
CA GLN A 87 -18.70 -2.08 8.10
C GLN A 87 -19.85 -2.81 7.39
N PRO A 88 -20.71 -2.11 6.66
CA PRO A 88 -21.65 -2.75 5.74
C PRO A 88 -20.91 -3.67 4.76
N LEU A 89 -21.40 -4.89 4.61
CA LEU A 89 -20.79 -5.87 3.72
C LEU A 89 -21.43 -5.79 2.34
N GLU A 90 -20.62 -5.95 1.32
CA GLU A 90 -21.13 -6.15 -0.03
C GLU A 90 -21.85 -7.49 -0.16
N ARG A 91 -22.70 -7.56 -1.19
CA ARG A 91 -23.36 -8.82 -1.53
C ARG A 91 -22.33 -9.91 -1.82
N ASP A 92 -22.64 -11.12 -1.40
CA ASP A 92 -21.77 -12.31 -1.56
C ASP A 92 -20.38 -12.16 -0.93
N THR A 93 -20.25 -11.36 0.14
CA THR A 93 -19.02 -11.27 0.95
C THR A 93 -18.74 -12.61 1.63
N LEU A 94 -17.55 -13.17 1.40
CA LEU A 94 -17.11 -14.41 2.05
C LEU A 94 -16.89 -14.20 3.54
N ARG A 95 -17.44 -15.10 4.37
CA ARG A 95 -17.27 -15.09 5.82
C ARG A 95 -16.69 -16.40 6.32
N PRO A 96 -15.94 -16.39 7.44
CA PRO A 96 -15.31 -17.60 8.00
C PRO A 96 -16.29 -18.73 8.36
N ASP A 97 -17.52 -18.37 8.73
CA ASP A 97 -18.59 -19.28 9.15
C ASP A 97 -19.35 -19.96 8.01
N MET A 98 -19.15 -19.51 6.76
CA MET A 98 -19.81 -20.07 5.60
C MET A 98 -19.42 -21.53 5.35
N SER A 99 -20.38 -22.31 4.80
CA SER A 99 -20.12 -23.66 4.34
C SER A 99 -19.20 -23.68 3.11
N SER A 100 -18.58 -24.82 2.84
CA SER A 100 -17.78 -25.01 1.62
C SER A 100 -18.60 -24.82 0.35
N ASP A 101 -19.85 -25.32 0.32
CA ASP A 101 -20.75 -25.22 -0.83
C ASP A 101 -21.11 -23.75 -1.12
N GLU A 102 -21.34 -22.96 -0.07
CA GLU A 102 -21.65 -21.55 -0.21
C GLU A 102 -20.45 -20.75 -0.76
N ILE A 103 -19.25 -21.01 -0.24
CA ILE A 103 -18.02 -20.41 -0.75
C ILE A 103 -17.77 -20.82 -2.22
N GLN A 104 -17.94 -22.09 -2.55
CA GLN A 104 -17.80 -22.57 -3.93
C GLN A 104 -18.82 -21.91 -4.87
N ARG A 105 -20.07 -21.76 -4.43
CA ARG A 105 -21.12 -21.07 -5.20
C ARG A 105 -20.71 -19.63 -5.50
N ILE A 106 -20.26 -18.89 -4.49
CA ILE A 106 -19.85 -17.49 -4.64
C ILE A 106 -18.65 -17.36 -5.57
N ILE A 107 -17.62 -18.19 -5.39
CA ILE A 107 -16.42 -18.16 -6.24
C ILE A 107 -16.79 -18.51 -7.69
N ARG A 108 -17.60 -19.54 -7.93
CA ARG A 108 -18.08 -19.89 -9.27
C ARG A 108 -18.83 -18.73 -9.94
N GLN A 109 -19.70 -18.06 -9.21
CA GLN A 109 -20.42 -16.90 -9.71
C GLN A 109 -19.47 -15.75 -10.03
N SER A 110 -18.47 -15.52 -9.18
CA SER A 110 -17.46 -14.47 -9.38
C SER A 110 -16.61 -14.73 -10.63
N VAL A 111 -16.20 -15.98 -10.86
CA VAL A 111 -15.49 -16.38 -12.09
C VAL A 111 -16.34 -16.13 -13.34
N ASN A 112 -17.63 -16.41 -13.27
CA ASN A 112 -18.55 -16.15 -14.39
C ASN A 112 -18.77 -14.65 -14.66
N ASN A 113 -18.75 -13.82 -13.60
CA ASN A 113 -19.00 -12.39 -13.72
C ASN A 113 -17.76 -11.62 -14.18
N VAL A 114 -16.55 -12.10 -13.83
CA VAL A 114 -15.27 -11.50 -14.21
C VAL A 114 -14.54 -12.44 -15.18
N PRO A 115 -14.88 -12.39 -16.48
CA PRO A 115 -14.23 -13.25 -17.47
C PRO A 115 -12.74 -12.92 -17.59
N TYR A 116 -11.95 -13.91 -18.06
CA TYR A 116 -10.50 -13.79 -18.30
C TYR A 116 -9.65 -13.59 -17.05
N ALA A 117 -10.23 -13.72 -15.85
CA ALA A 117 -9.45 -13.62 -14.62
C ALA A 117 -8.46 -14.80 -14.52
N VAL A 118 -7.22 -14.48 -14.15
CA VAL A 118 -6.15 -15.46 -13.92
C VAL A 118 -5.75 -15.56 -12.44
N GLY A 119 -6.32 -14.71 -11.60
CA GLY A 119 -6.10 -14.68 -10.16
C GLY A 119 -7.29 -14.07 -9.43
N LEU A 120 -7.21 -14.15 -8.12
CA LEU A 120 -8.19 -13.56 -7.21
C LEU A 120 -7.45 -12.87 -6.07
N ASN A 121 -7.91 -11.68 -5.67
CA ASN A 121 -7.46 -11.03 -4.45
C ASN A 121 -8.64 -10.65 -3.54
N ASN A 122 -8.36 -10.40 -2.27
CA ASN A 122 -9.40 -10.06 -1.31
C ASN A 122 -9.67 -8.56 -1.27
N HIS A 123 -10.96 -8.19 -1.47
CA HIS A 123 -11.51 -6.89 -1.08
C HIS A 123 -11.79 -6.93 0.42
N MET A 124 -11.23 -5.96 1.20
CA MET A 124 -11.23 -6.05 2.68
C MET A 124 -10.64 -7.39 3.17
N GLY A 125 -11.35 -8.11 4.05
CA GLY A 125 -11.06 -9.51 4.35
C GLY A 125 -10.18 -9.76 5.55
N SER A 126 -9.98 -8.81 6.47
CA SER A 126 -9.10 -9.03 7.63
C SER A 126 -9.60 -10.16 8.56
N ALA A 127 -10.91 -10.36 8.69
CA ALA A 127 -11.45 -11.50 9.46
C ALA A 127 -11.35 -12.81 8.65
N MET A 128 -11.69 -12.77 7.36
CA MET A 128 -11.68 -13.97 6.51
C MET A 128 -10.26 -14.49 6.31
N THR A 129 -9.30 -13.63 5.96
CA THR A 129 -7.91 -14.03 5.72
C THR A 129 -7.18 -14.47 6.99
N ALA A 130 -7.60 -14.00 8.18
CA ALA A 130 -7.07 -14.47 9.46
C ALA A 130 -7.61 -15.87 9.87
N SER A 131 -8.70 -16.34 9.24
CA SER A 131 -9.31 -17.63 9.54
C SER A 131 -8.68 -18.74 8.70
N LEU A 132 -7.86 -19.60 9.29
CA LEU A 132 -7.31 -20.75 8.59
C LEU A 132 -8.41 -21.67 8.01
N PRO A 133 -9.45 -22.08 8.77
CA PRO A 133 -10.51 -22.91 8.21
C PRO A 133 -11.30 -22.21 7.09
N GLY A 134 -11.54 -20.91 7.21
CA GLY A 134 -12.19 -20.11 6.17
C GLY A 134 -11.36 -20.07 4.88
N MET A 135 -10.08 -19.75 5.00
CA MET A 135 -9.18 -19.69 3.84
C MET A 135 -8.91 -21.05 3.21
N GLN A 136 -8.90 -22.14 3.99
CA GLN A 136 -8.78 -23.51 3.41
C GLN A 136 -9.94 -23.81 2.47
N LYS A 137 -11.17 -23.44 2.82
CA LYS A 137 -12.35 -23.59 1.95
C LYS A 137 -12.21 -22.75 0.67
N VAL A 138 -11.67 -21.52 0.80
CA VAL A 138 -11.40 -20.64 -0.35
C VAL A 138 -10.36 -21.26 -1.27
N MET A 139 -9.21 -21.71 -0.74
CA MET A 139 -8.14 -22.30 -1.55
C MET A 139 -8.60 -23.62 -2.21
N GLN A 140 -9.38 -24.44 -1.51
CA GLN A 140 -9.98 -25.63 -2.08
C GLN A 140 -10.95 -25.30 -3.25
N ALA A 141 -11.75 -24.24 -3.12
CA ALA A 141 -12.62 -23.82 -4.21
C ALA A 141 -11.83 -23.26 -5.40
N LEU A 142 -10.77 -22.49 -5.15
CA LEU A 142 -9.91 -21.92 -6.19
C LEU A 142 -9.11 -22.96 -6.96
N SER A 143 -8.77 -24.10 -6.35
CA SER A 143 -8.00 -25.16 -7.00
C SER A 143 -8.67 -25.71 -8.26
N ALA A 144 -10.01 -25.58 -8.36
CA ALA A 144 -10.78 -26.01 -9.54
C ALA A 144 -10.62 -25.06 -10.75
N TYR A 145 -10.07 -23.84 -10.59
CA TYR A 145 -10.07 -22.78 -11.59
C TYR A 145 -8.69 -22.37 -12.10
N GLN A 146 -7.61 -22.97 -11.63
CA GLN A 146 -6.22 -22.60 -11.95
C GLN A 146 -5.91 -21.11 -11.67
N LEU A 147 -6.63 -20.49 -10.72
CA LEU A 147 -6.42 -19.13 -10.28
C LEU A 147 -5.35 -19.08 -9.19
N TYR A 148 -4.46 -18.11 -9.26
CA TYR A 148 -3.60 -17.80 -8.11
C TYR A 148 -4.32 -16.88 -7.13
N PHE A 149 -3.84 -16.82 -5.89
CA PHE A 149 -4.35 -15.91 -4.87
C PHE A 149 -3.32 -14.78 -4.59
N LEU A 150 -3.74 -13.54 -4.77
CA LEU A 150 -2.98 -12.35 -4.33
C LEU A 150 -3.56 -11.89 -2.99
N ASP A 151 -2.83 -12.15 -1.93
CA ASP A 151 -3.20 -11.65 -0.60
C ASP A 151 -2.97 -10.14 -0.53
N SER A 152 -4.05 -9.38 -0.40
CA SER A 152 -4.02 -7.92 -0.23
C SER A 152 -3.45 -7.49 1.12
N MET A 153 -3.12 -8.44 2.00
CA MET A 153 -2.48 -8.21 3.30
C MET A 153 -3.18 -7.14 4.13
N THR A 154 -4.49 -7.24 4.25
CA THR A 154 -5.31 -6.35 5.08
C THR A 154 -5.15 -6.63 6.58
N ILE A 155 -4.47 -7.72 6.91
CA ILE A 155 -4.04 -8.09 8.25
C ILE A 155 -2.69 -8.83 8.20
N GLY A 156 -1.83 -8.57 9.18
CA GLY A 156 -0.50 -9.20 9.25
C GLY A 156 -0.52 -10.70 9.56
N SER A 157 -1.59 -11.18 10.23
CA SER A 157 -1.78 -12.58 10.62
C SER A 157 -2.53 -13.42 9.56
N SER A 158 -2.52 -13.00 8.28
CA SER A 158 -3.18 -13.73 7.21
C SER A 158 -2.69 -15.18 7.11
N GLN A 159 -3.63 -16.09 6.97
CA GLN A 159 -3.44 -17.55 6.84
C GLN A 159 -3.41 -18.02 5.39
N SER A 160 -3.46 -17.11 4.41
CA SER A 160 -3.58 -17.45 3.00
C SER A 160 -2.50 -18.46 2.52
N SER A 161 -1.24 -18.24 2.90
CA SER A 161 -0.14 -19.13 2.52
C SER A 161 -0.23 -20.50 3.18
N GLN A 162 -0.66 -20.56 4.46
CA GLN A 162 -0.84 -21.83 5.15
C GLN A 162 -2.04 -22.60 4.57
N ALA A 163 -3.12 -21.89 4.27
CA ALA A 163 -4.34 -22.47 3.72
C ALA A 163 -4.16 -23.05 2.30
N SER A 164 -3.20 -22.53 1.53
CA SER A 164 -2.94 -23.03 0.16
C SER A 164 -2.14 -24.34 0.11
N ALA A 165 -1.59 -24.78 1.24
CA ALA A 165 -0.79 -26.02 1.27
C ALA A 165 -1.61 -27.22 0.76
N GLY A 166 -1.05 -27.97 -0.18
CA GLY A 166 -1.69 -29.16 -0.77
C GLY A 166 -2.77 -28.87 -1.83
N THR A 167 -3.16 -27.61 -2.06
CA THR A 167 -4.21 -27.27 -3.04
C THR A 167 -3.70 -26.98 -4.45
N GLY A 168 -2.40 -26.75 -4.61
CA GLY A 168 -1.81 -26.29 -5.87
C GLY A 168 -2.00 -24.78 -6.16
N VAL A 169 -2.82 -24.09 -5.38
CA VAL A 169 -3.04 -22.63 -5.52
C VAL A 169 -1.77 -21.88 -5.12
N LYS A 170 -1.22 -21.10 -6.04
CA LYS A 170 -0.09 -20.22 -5.75
C LYS A 170 -0.56 -18.98 -5.00
N VAL A 171 0.19 -18.58 -3.96
CA VAL A 171 -0.11 -17.39 -3.16
C VAL A 171 1.04 -16.40 -3.26
N ILE A 172 0.72 -15.17 -3.63
CA ILE A 172 1.63 -14.02 -3.59
C ILE A 172 1.03 -12.93 -2.69
N LYS A 173 1.86 -12.01 -2.22
CA LYS A 173 1.45 -11.03 -1.19
C LYS A 173 1.79 -9.62 -1.59
N ARG A 174 0.87 -8.70 -1.33
CA ARG A 174 1.14 -7.26 -1.42
C ARG A 174 2.28 -6.85 -0.47
N LYS A 175 3.12 -5.95 -0.93
CA LYS A 175 4.19 -5.33 -0.13
C LYS A 175 3.85 -3.88 0.25
N VAL A 176 3.14 -3.16 -0.61
CA VAL A 176 2.81 -1.75 -0.39
C VAL A 176 1.35 -1.48 -0.75
N PHE A 177 0.65 -0.74 0.12
CA PHE A 177 -0.61 -0.09 -0.21
C PHE A 177 -0.29 1.33 -0.70
N LEU A 178 -0.75 1.70 -1.90
CA LEU A 178 -0.38 2.99 -2.50
C LEU A 178 -1.16 4.14 -1.89
N ASP A 179 -2.43 3.94 -1.60
CA ASP A 179 -3.43 4.98 -1.37
C ASP A 179 -4.35 4.70 -0.17
N ASP A 180 -3.80 4.15 0.90
CA ASP A 180 -4.44 4.10 2.21
C ASP A 180 -4.85 5.51 2.69
N SER A 181 -4.06 6.51 2.31
CA SER A 181 -4.41 7.93 2.34
C SER A 181 -4.55 8.46 0.92
N GLN A 182 -5.62 9.23 0.65
CA GLN A 182 -5.84 9.86 -0.66
C GLN A 182 -4.99 11.13 -0.87
N ASN A 183 -4.07 11.43 0.04
CA ASN A 183 -3.12 12.54 -0.11
C ASN A 183 -2.04 12.17 -1.12
N GLU A 184 -1.87 12.98 -2.15
CA GLU A 184 -0.91 12.71 -3.23
C GLU A 184 0.55 12.59 -2.75
N ALA A 185 0.96 13.36 -1.74
CA ALA A 185 2.32 13.27 -1.20
C ALA A 185 2.56 11.91 -0.53
N GLU A 186 1.57 11.37 0.19
CA GLU A 186 1.66 10.06 0.79
C GLU A 186 1.63 8.96 -0.29
N ILE A 187 0.81 9.09 -1.33
CA ILE A 187 0.79 8.14 -2.46
C ILE A 187 2.15 8.12 -3.16
N ARG A 188 2.78 9.28 -3.42
CA ARG A 188 4.14 9.37 -3.99
C ARG A 188 5.16 8.67 -3.11
N LYS A 189 5.07 8.87 -1.82
CA LYS A 189 5.96 8.22 -0.83
C LYS A 189 5.79 6.70 -0.86
N GLN A 190 4.55 6.19 -0.91
CA GLN A 190 4.28 4.75 -1.00
C GLN A 190 4.74 4.18 -2.35
N PHE A 191 4.55 4.88 -3.46
CA PHE A 191 5.08 4.48 -4.76
C PHE A 191 6.62 4.35 -4.71
N THR A 192 7.30 5.38 -4.20
CA THR A 192 8.76 5.36 -4.02
C THR A 192 9.20 4.21 -3.12
N ARG A 193 8.45 3.92 -2.06
CA ARG A 193 8.69 2.77 -1.19
C ARG A 193 8.58 1.45 -1.94
N ALA A 194 7.57 1.29 -2.80
CA ALA A 194 7.40 0.09 -3.61
C ALA A 194 8.59 -0.11 -4.56
N VAL A 195 9.05 0.94 -5.22
CA VAL A 195 10.26 0.96 -6.07
C VAL A 195 11.49 0.53 -5.27
N GLN A 196 11.70 1.09 -4.09
CA GLN A 196 12.84 0.73 -3.23
C GLN A 196 12.81 -0.73 -2.77
N ILE A 197 11.61 -1.28 -2.48
CA ILE A 197 11.46 -2.70 -2.14
C ILE A 197 11.79 -3.56 -3.35
N ALA A 198 11.28 -3.21 -4.55
CA ALA A 198 11.60 -3.93 -5.78
C ALA A 198 13.11 -4.00 -6.04
N ARG A 199 13.83 -2.88 -5.85
CA ARG A 199 15.30 -2.83 -5.97
C ARG A 199 16.01 -3.74 -4.97
N ARG A 200 15.61 -3.68 -3.70
CA ARG A 200 16.30 -4.42 -2.63
C ARG A 200 15.98 -5.90 -2.61
N SER A 201 14.72 -6.25 -2.84
CA SER A 201 14.21 -7.62 -2.69
C SER A 201 14.04 -8.35 -4.02
N GLY A 202 14.37 -7.69 -5.15
CA GLY A 202 14.16 -8.21 -6.49
C GLY A 202 12.74 -8.02 -7.02
N SER A 203 11.72 -7.95 -6.14
CA SER A 203 10.34 -7.71 -6.55
C SER A 203 9.49 -7.05 -5.48
N ALA A 204 8.46 -6.32 -5.91
CA ALA A 204 7.40 -5.79 -5.04
C ALA A 204 6.05 -5.81 -5.75
N ILE A 205 4.98 -6.05 -5.00
CA ILE A 205 3.60 -5.87 -5.44
C ILE A 205 3.02 -4.69 -4.68
N ALA A 206 2.53 -3.70 -5.41
CA ALA A 206 1.82 -2.54 -4.90
C ALA A 206 0.36 -2.61 -5.31
N ILE A 207 -0.56 -2.32 -4.39
CA ILE A 207 -2.00 -2.25 -4.64
C ILE A 207 -2.47 -0.82 -4.39
N GLY A 208 -3.34 -0.32 -5.27
CA GLY A 208 -4.05 0.95 -5.14
C GLY A 208 -5.44 0.87 -5.74
N HIS A 209 -6.18 1.98 -5.72
CA HIS A 209 -7.55 2.09 -6.20
C HIS A 209 -7.68 3.18 -7.27
N PRO A 210 -8.76 3.19 -8.09
CA PRO A 210 -8.95 4.18 -9.15
C PRO A 210 -9.44 5.53 -8.61
N HIS A 211 -8.80 6.02 -7.52
CA HIS A 211 -9.04 7.36 -7.00
C HIS A 211 -8.38 8.42 -7.88
N PRO A 212 -8.98 9.60 -8.03
CA PRO A 212 -8.37 10.67 -8.84
C PRO A 212 -6.95 11.05 -8.41
N SER A 213 -6.65 11.01 -7.11
CA SER A 213 -5.30 11.28 -6.58
C SER A 213 -4.30 10.19 -6.98
N THR A 214 -4.69 8.91 -6.88
CA THR A 214 -3.87 7.77 -7.28
C THR A 214 -3.56 7.83 -8.78
N ILE A 215 -4.58 8.11 -9.60
CA ILE A 215 -4.45 8.26 -11.05
C ILE A 215 -3.43 9.35 -11.39
N ARG A 216 -3.57 10.56 -10.82
CA ARG A 216 -2.64 11.67 -11.08
C ARG A 216 -1.21 11.33 -10.68
N VAL A 217 -1.04 10.70 -9.52
CA VAL A 217 0.32 10.31 -9.07
C VAL A 217 0.92 9.26 -9.98
N LEU A 218 0.17 8.22 -10.37
CA LEU A 218 0.67 7.20 -11.28
C LEU A 218 1.03 7.78 -12.66
N GLN A 219 0.18 8.65 -13.22
CA GLN A 219 0.47 9.35 -14.49
C GLN A 219 1.77 10.15 -14.46
N GLN A 220 2.11 10.72 -13.32
CA GLN A 220 3.33 11.51 -13.16
C GLN A 220 4.56 10.66 -12.86
N MET A 221 4.42 9.59 -12.08
CA MET A 221 5.56 8.81 -11.60
C MET A 221 5.94 7.64 -12.52
N LEU A 222 4.98 7.04 -13.23
CA LEU A 222 5.29 5.92 -14.12
C LEU A 222 6.27 6.28 -15.24
N PRO A 223 6.16 7.44 -15.91
CA PRO A 223 7.14 7.84 -16.94
C PRO A 223 8.55 8.13 -16.41
N THR A 224 8.68 8.35 -15.09
CA THR A 224 9.96 8.66 -14.42
C THR A 224 10.60 7.47 -13.75
N LEU A 225 10.08 6.26 -13.97
CA LEU A 225 10.70 5.04 -13.45
C LEU A 225 12.09 4.85 -14.05
N ASP A 226 13.06 4.64 -13.16
CA ASP A 226 14.44 4.37 -13.58
C ASP A 226 14.56 3.05 -14.36
N ALA A 227 15.53 2.96 -15.25
CA ALA A 227 15.75 1.79 -16.11
C ALA A 227 16.08 0.49 -15.35
N ASP A 228 16.42 0.59 -14.07
CA ASP A 228 16.65 -0.56 -13.18
C ASP A 228 15.35 -1.16 -12.59
N ILE A 229 14.17 -0.60 -12.95
CA ILE A 229 12.86 -1.12 -12.55
C ILE A 229 12.05 -1.52 -13.79
N VAL A 230 11.57 -2.76 -13.78
CA VAL A 230 10.69 -3.28 -14.81
C VAL A 230 9.28 -3.48 -14.25
N LEU A 231 8.27 -2.91 -14.92
CA LEU A 231 6.88 -3.20 -14.61
C LEU A 231 6.52 -4.60 -15.10
N VAL A 232 5.96 -5.41 -14.20
CA VAL A 232 5.57 -6.80 -14.46
C VAL A 232 4.16 -7.09 -13.95
N ARG A 233 3.51 -8.09 -14.53
CA ARG A 233 2.23 -8.59 -14.02
C ARG A 233 2.45 -9.43 -12.76
N PRO A 234 1.45 -9.52 -11.84
CA PRO A 234 1.57 -10.36 -10.65
C PRO A 234 1.90 -11.83 -10.96
N SER A 235 1.30 -12.39 -12.02
CA SER A 235 1.55 -13.80 -12.41
C SER A 235 3.03 -14.08 -12.73
N GLN A 236 3.78 -13.10 -13.19
CA GLN A 236 5.20 -13.23 -13.47
C GLN A 236 6.07 -13.34 -12.20
N LEU A 237 5.47 -13.10 -11.03
CA LEU A 237 6.12 -13.20 -9.73
C LEU A 237 5.80 -14.51 -8.98
N LEU A 238 4.93 -15.37 -9.51
CA LEU A 238 4.46 -16.59 -8.84
C LEU A 238 5.58 -17.62 -8.57
N ASN A 239 6.63 -17.64 -9.35
CA ASN A 239 7.73 -18.57 -9.26
C ASN A 239 9.07 -17.88 -8.92
N GLU A 240 9.03 -16.61 -8.56
CA GLU A 240 10.23 -15.90 -8.14
C GLU A 240 10.67 -16.38 -6.76
N PRO A 241 11.96 -16.72 -6.59
CA PRO A 241 12.48 -17.02 -5.27
C PRO A 241 12.35 -15.75 -4.41
N THR A 242 11.70 -15.89 -3.26
CA THR A 242 11.68 -14.80 -2.28
C THR A 242 13.11 -14.60 -1.80
N ARG A 243 13.82 -13.63 -2.34
CA ARG A 243 15.11 -13.21 -1.77
C ARG A 243 14.80 -12.71 -0.36
N GLN A 244 15.16 -13.47 0.64
CA GLN A 244 15.22 -12.97 1.99
C GLN A 244 16.32 -11.90 1.96
N TYR A 245 15.94 -10.67 2.24
CA TYR A 245 16.89 -9.61 2.50
C TYR A 245 17.63 -10.00 3.79
N GLU A 246 18.79 -10.62 3.67
CA GLU A 246 19.74 -10.61 4.76
C GLU A 246 20.17 -9.14 4.92
N PRO A 247 19.89 -8.52 6.07
CA PRO A 247 20.43 -7.20 6.35
C PRO A 247 21.96 -7.37 6.22
N GLN A 248 22.56 -6.67 5.26
CA GLN A 248 24.02 -6.59 5.27
C GLN A 248 24.43 -6.24 6.69
N PRO A 249 25.41 -6.98 7.29
CA PRO A 249 25.88 -6.66 8.61
C PRO A 249 26.18 -5.17 8.60
N GLN A 250 25.37 -4.41 9.33
CA GLN A 250 25.63 -2.98 9.47
C GLN A 250 27.05 -2.94 10.00
N GLN A 251 27.97 -2.40 9.20
CA GLN A 251 29.29 -2.07 9.73
C GLN A 251 29.00 -1.37 11.05
N PRO A 252 29.57 -1.85 12.18
CA PRO A 252 29.27 -1.29 13.47
C PRO A 252 29.42 0.22 13.31
N ALA A 253 28.32 0.94 13.49
CA ALA A 253 28.32 2.39 13.38
C ALA A 253 29.49 2.84 14.25
N LYS A 254 30.50 3.49 13.64
CA LYS A 254 31.64 4.04 14.42
C LYS A 254 31.00 4.72 15.59
N PRO A 255 31.38 4.38 16.85
CA PRO A 255 30.71 4.91 18.02
C PRO A 255 30.67 6.43 17.84
N ARG A 256 29.45 6.95 17.64
CA ARG A 256 29.26 8.40 17.62
C ARG A 256 29.68 8.85 19.01
N ASN A 257 30.81 9.53 19.07
CA ASN A 257 31.20 10.17 20.31
C ASN A 257 30.04 11.12 20.67
N PRO A 258 29.22 10.84 21.68
CA PRO A 258 28.03 11.62 21.99
C PRO A 258 28.36 13.06 22.34
N PHE A 259 29.64 13.37 22.53
CA PHE A 259 30.16 14.70 22.88
C PHE A 259 30.79 15.45 21.70
N ARG A 260 30.85 14.87 20.48
CA ARG A 260 31.39 15.56 19.31
C ARG A 260 30.34 16.46 18.72
N GLY A 261 30.35 17.72 19.06
CA GLY A 261 29.41 18.74 18.54
C GLY A 261 28.63 19.48 19.62
N ILE A 262 28.71 19.08 20.88
CA ILE A 262 28.22 19.91 21.98
C ILE A 262 29.34 20.90 22.27
N GLN A 263 29.27 22.12 21.74
CA GLN A 263 29.99 23.24 22.33
C GLN A 263 29.61 23.22 23.80
N GLN A 264 30.62 23.21 24.68
CA GLN A 264 30.40 23.33 26.13
C GLN A 264 29.54 24.57 26.35
N CYS A 265 28.26 24.40 26.58
CA CYS A 265 27.44 25.44 27.19
C CYS A 265 27.96 25.62 28.57
N ARG A 266 28.91 26.56 28.75
CA ARG A 266 29.25 27.08 30.07
C ARG A 266 28.00 27.80 30.56
N VAL A 267 27.24 27.12 31.41
CA VAL A 267 26.24 27.79 32.24
C VAL A 267 26.99 28.73 33.13
N LYS A 268 27.01 30.00 32.74
CA LYS A 268 27.75 31.03 33.49
C LYS A 268 27.14 31.36 34.84
N GLN A 269 25.89 30.97 35.07
CA GLN A 269 25.19 31.11 36.35
C GLN A 269 24.14 30.00 36.48
N PRO A 270 23.87 29.45 37.66
CA PRO A 270 22.74 28.59 37.87
C PRO A 270 21.47 29.39 37.61
N PRO A 271 20.41 28.78 37.00
CA PRO A 271 19.16 29.47 36.78
C PRO A 271 18.65 30.02 38.10
N GLU A 272 18.25 31.30 38.13
CA GLU A 272 17.60 31.87 39.30
C GLU A 272 16.34 31.04 39.63
N PRO A 273 16.07 30.77 40.92
CA PRO A 273 14.88 30.04 41.33
C PRO A 273 13.65 30.80 40.81
N MET A 274 12.76 30.08 40.14
CA MET A 274 11.51 30.65 39.60
C MET A 274 10.73 31.30 40.72
N LYS A 275 10.44 32.59 40.61
CA LYS A 275 9.64 33.30 41.60
C LYS A 275 8.24 32.71 41.63
N ASN A 276 7.68 32.54 42.82
CA ASN A 276 6.36 31.92 43.04
C ASN A 276 5.25 32.60 42.24
N ASP A 277 5.33 33.90 41.95
CA ASP A 277 4.39 34.65 41.16
C ASP A 277 4.34 34.23 39.68
N VAL A 278 5.45 33.81 39.09
CA VAL A 278 5.52 33.30 37.72
C VAL A 278 4.82 31.93 37.62
N PHE A 279 5.04 31.06 38.59
CA PHE A 279 4.39 29.76 38.68
C PHE A 279 2.85 29.92 38.79
N PHE A 280 2.40 30.79 39.71
CA PHE A 280 0.96 31.06 39.87
C PHE A 280 0.32 31.68 38.65
N ARG A 281 1.00 32.55 37.91
CA ARG A 281 0.49 33.11 36.64
C ARG A 281 0.35 32.03 35.56
N LEU A 282 1.32 31.17 35.40
CA LEU A 282 1.25 30.05 34.44
C LEU A 282 0.11 29.08 34.76
N VAL A 283 -0.07 28.73 36.02
CA VAL A 283 -1.15 27.83 36.44
C VAL A 283 -2.52 28.51 36.26
N SER A 284 -2.64 29.78 36.63
CA SER A 284 -3.93 30.51 36.50
C SER A 284 -4.31 30.74 35.03
N SER A 285 -3.36 31.05 34.14
CA SER A 285 -3.64 31.19 32.71
C SER A 285 -4.07 29.85 32.10
N SER A 286 -3.40 28.73 32.45
CA SER A 286 -3.76 27.41 31.97
C SER A 286 -5.16 26.97 32.42
N ILE A 287 -5.58 27.36 33.63
CA ILE A 287 -6.94 27.08 34.13
C ILE A 287 -7.97 27.95 33.41
N GLN A 288 -7.68 29.25 33.21
CA GLN A 288 -8.58 30.17 32.53
C GLN A 288 -8.80 29.84 31.06
N GLU A 289 -7.80 29.27 30.39
CA GLU A 289 -7.85 28.83 28.98
C GLU A 289 -8.33 27.38 28.82
N SER A 290 -8.62 26.67 29.92
CA SER A 290 -9.11 25.33 29.84
C SER A 290 -10.52 25.24 29.23
N ALA A 291 -10.78 24.21 28.43
CA ALA A 291 -12.06 24.01 27.75
C ALA A 291 -13.29 24.12 28.68
N PRO A 292 -13.29 23.58 29.92
CA PRO A 292 -14.41 23.73 30.83
C PRO A 292 -14.66 25.17 31.27
N VAL A 293 -13.59 25.92 31.55
CA VAL A 293 -13.71 27.34 32.00
C VAL A 293 -14.17 28.23 30.84
N MET A 294 -13.64 28.01 29.65
CA MET A 294 -14.08 28.71 28.44
C MET A 294 -15.55 28.43 28.10
N PHE A 295 -16.01 27.18 28.28
CA PHE A 295 -17.41 26.81 28.11
C PHE A 295 -18.34 27.52 29.12
N ILE A 296 -17.96 27.56 30.37
CA ILE A 296 -18.73 28.25 31.44
C ILE A 296 -18.76 29.76 31.16
N LYS A 297 -17.65 30.37 30.79
CA LYS A 297 -17.53 31.78 30.49
C LYS A 297 -18.41 32.19 29.30
N HIS A 298 -18.38 31.37 28.24
CA HIS A 298 -19.23 31.58 27.07
C HIS A 298 -20.72 31.45 27.40
N ARG A 299 -21.11 30.45 28.17
CA ARG A 299 -22.49 30.26 28.67
C ARG A 299 -22.94 31.41 29.55
N TRP A 300 -22.09 31.90 30.44
CA TRP A 300 -22.37 33.05 31.31
C TRP A 300 -22.58 34.34 30.47
N GLN A 301 -21.75 34.60 29.49
CA GLN A 301 -21.90 35.77 28.61
C GLN A 301 -23.21 35.74 27.83
N THR A 302 -23.68 34.58 27.38
CA THR A 302 -24.95 34.45 26.66
C THR A 302 -26.17 34.57 27.57
N TRP A 303 -26.02 34.36 28.90
CA TRP A 303 -27.13 34.41 29.84
C TRP A 303 -27.25 35.73 30.56
N VAL A 304 -26.18 36.49 30.71
CA VAL A 304 -26.10 37.70 31.53
C VAL A 304 -25.97 39.00 30.67
N ALA A 305 -25.58 38.87 29.40
CA ALA A 305 -25.57 40.04 28.51
C ALA A 305 -27.02 40.47 28.19
N PRO A 306 -27.42 41.73 28.47
CA PRO A 306 -28.74 42.21 28.09
C PRO A 306 -28.80 42.27 26.55
N ALA A 307 -29.94 41.86 25.97
CA ALA A 307 -30.22 41.99 24.56
C ALA A 307 -30.08 43.47 24.17
N GLU A 308 -29.19 43.78 23.26
CA GLU A 308 -29.13 45.13 22.64
C GLU A 308 -30.45 45.35 21.94
N THR A 309 -31.17 46.35 22.39
CA THR A 309 -32.40 46.84 21.76
C THR A 309 -32.05 47.46 20.43
N GLU A 310 -32.48 46.83 19.35
CA GLU A 310 -32.49 47.45 18.01
C GLU A 310 -33.31 48.73 18.05
N THR A 311 -32.68 49.86 17.78
CA THR A 311 -33.34 51.13 17.54
C THR A 311 -33.92 51.11 16.13
N PRO A 312 -35.24 51.32 15.95
CA PRO A 312 -35.83 51.37 14.61
C PRO A 312 -35.40 52.63 13.90
N ALA A 313 -34.91 52.49 12.66
CA ALA A 313 -34.67 53.59 11.75
C ALA A 313 -36.01 54.31 11.45
N GLN A 314 -36.06 55.58 11.70
CA GLN A 314 -37.16 56.46 11.27
C GLN A 314 -36.89 57.04 9.87
N PRO A 315 -37.94 57.49 9.16
CA PRO A 315 -38.13 57.49 7.71
C PRO A 315 -37.34 58.54 6.94
#